data_4a879242eee10ce26b490acad3a69eb2
#
_entry.id   4a879242eee10ce26b490acad3a69eb2
#
_cell.length_a   1.000
_cell.length_b   1.000
_cell.length_c   1.000
_cell.angle_alpha   90.00
_cell.angle_beta   90.00
_cell.angle_gamma   90.00
#
_symmetry.space_group_name_H-M   'P 1'
#
loop_
_entity.id
_entity.type
_entity.pdbx_description
1 polymer ?
#
loop_
_entity_poly.entity_id
_entity_poly.type
_entity_poly.pdbx_seq_one_letter_code
_entity_poly.pdbx_strand_id
1 'polypeptide(L)'
;MEDCIFCKIAKGEIGKLIYENEYVAAFDDLNPQAPVHSLIVPKKHIENIEALKDDDAKYISEIFNAIKEVAKIKGVSESGYRIISNCGKDAGQTVMHLHFHLLAGKEVGERIL
;
A
#
# COMPACT_ATOMS: atom_id res chain seq x y z
N MET A 1 -17.48 -2.59 0.47
CA MET A 1 -17.32 -4.05 0.34
C MET A 1 -17.20 -4.64 1.73
N GLU A 2 -18.22 -5.31 2.18
CA GLU A 2 -18.30 -5.77 3.58
C GLU A 2 -17.27 -6.82 3.94
N ASP A 3 -16.92 -7.69 2.99
CA ASP A 3 -15.98 -8.78 3.21
C ASP A 3 -14.56 -8.45 2.77
N CYS A 4 -14.27 -7.20 2.42
CA CYS A 4 -12.92 -6.80 2.06
C CYS A 4 -12.15 -6.40 3.32
N ILE A 5 -11.11 -7.17 3.66
CA ILE A 5 -10.30 -6.91 4.85
C ILE A 5 -9.62 -5.53 4.78
N PHE A 6 -9.16 -5.11 3.58
CA PHE A 6 -8.49 -3.81 3.45
C PHE A 6 -9.48 -2.65 3.56
N CYS A 7 -10.72 -2.82 3.11
CA CYS A 7 -11.76 -1.82 3.36
C CYS A 7 -11.98 -1.63 4.85
N LYS A 8 -12.01 -2.72 5.61
CA LYS A 8 -12.22 -2.67 7.06
C LYS A 8 -11.05 -2.00 7.76
N ILE A 9 -9.82 -2.35 7.37
CA ILE A 9 -8.63 -1.74 7.96
C ILE A 9 -8.58 -0.25 7.64
N ALA A 10 -8.87 0.12 6.39
CA ALA A 10 -8.85 1.51 5.96
C ALA A 10 -9.87 2.39 6.68
N LYS A 11 -10.98 1.80 7.12
CA LYS A 11 -12.00 2.49 7.92
C LYS A 11 -11.67 2.55 9.40
N GLY A 12 -10.57 1.92 9.82
CA GLY A 12 -10.18 1.88 11.22
C GLY A 12 -10.89 0.84 12.05
N GLU A 13 -11.60 -0.09 11.42
CA GLU A 13 -12.35 -1.13 12.14
C GLU A 13 -11.47 -2.26 12.66
N ILE A 14 -10.32 -2.47 12.04
CA ILE A 14 -9.39 -3.55 12.39
C ILE A 14 -7.97 -3.00 12.39
N GLY A 15 -7.19 -3.33 13.43
CA GLY A 15 -5.78 -2.98 13.49
C GLY A 15 -5.51 -1.51 13.69
N LYS A 16 -4.29 -1.09 13.38
CA LYS A 16 -3.84 0.29 13.55
C LYS A 16 -3.37 0.86 12.22
N LEU A 17 -3.72 2.14 11.99
CA LEU A 17 -3.21 2.87 10.84
C LEU A 17 -1.96 3.64 11.26
N ILE A 18 -0.95 3.66 10.38
CA ILE A 18 0.25 4.46 10.59
C ILE A 18 0.15 5.82 9.91
N TYR A 19 -0.77 5.95 8.96
CA TYR A 19 -1.05 7.20 8.25
C TYR A 19 -2.42 7.10 7.59
N GLU A 20 -3.15 8.21 7.54
CA GLU A 20 -4.38 8.27 6.74
C GLU A 20 -4.72 9.71 6.39
N ASN A 21 -5.46 9.87 5.33
CA ASN A 21 -6.13 11.13 4.99
C ASN A 21 -7.49 10.79 4.37
N GLU A 22 -8.12 11.75 3.73
CA GLU A 22 -9.45 11.55 3.13
C GLU A 22 -9.48 10.42 2.09
N TYR A 23 -8.37 10.18 1.41
CA TYR A 23 -8.32 9.27 0.25
C TYR A 23 -7.64 7.95 0.51
N VAL A 24 -6.70 7.89 1.43
CA VAL A 24 -5.84 6.73 1.60
C VAL A 24 -5.61 6.39 3.06
N ALA A 25 -5.20 5.15 3.27
CA ALA A 25 -4.78 4.67 4.57
C ALA A 25 -3.51 3.81 4.40
N ALA A 26 -2.70 3.76 5.43
CA ALA A 26 -1.49 2.94 5.44
C ALA A 26 -1.36 2.21 6.76
N PHE A 27 -0.89 0.97 6.69
CA PHE A 27 -0.74 0.10 7.86
C PHE A 27 0.39 -0.89 7.61
N ASP A 28 0.93 -1.47 8.67
CA ASP A 28 2.00 -2.46 8.53
C ASP A 28 1.43 -3.81 8.12
N ASP A 29 2.19 -4.54 7.28
CA ASP A 29 1.83 -5.89 6.89
C ASP A 29 2.04 -6.82 8.09
N LEU A 30 1.06 -7.69 8.34
CA LEU A 30 1.14 -8.65 9.45
C LEU A 30 2.16 -9.76 9.22
N ASN A 31 2.52 -10.00 7.95
CA ASN A 31 3.52 -11.00 7.57
C ASN A 31 4.65 -10.31 6.82
N PRO A 32 5.46 -9.49 7.50
CA PRO A 32 6.45 -8.66 6.82
C PRO A 32 7.53 -9.49 6.13
N GLN A 33 7.92 -9.07 4.94
CA GLN A 33 8.98 -9.70 4.16
C GLN A 33 10.27 -8.88 4.19
N ALA A 34 10.26 -7.79 4.95
CA ALA A 34 11.42 -6.93 5.17
C ALA A 34 11.27 -6.27 6.53
N PRO A 35 12.35 -5.72 7.12
CA PRO A 35 12.23 -5.04 8.42
C PRO A 35 11.20 -3.93 8.42
N VAL A 36 11.03 -3.23 7.28
CA VAL A 36 9.92 -2.30 7.07
C VAL A 36 9.09 -2.85 5.93
N HIS A 37 7.84 -3.16 6.20
CA HIS A 37 6.90 -3.64 5.19
C HIS A 37 5.53 -3.06 5.50
N SER A 38 5.20 -1.98 4.81
CA SER A 38 3.94 -1.27 4.99
C SER A 38 3.09 -1.37 3.74
N LEU A 39 1.78 -1.26 3.91
CA LEU A 39 0.82 -1.30 2.81
C LEU A 39 0.12 0.05 2.73
N ILE A 40 -0.03 0.57 1.53
CA ILE A 40 -0.75 1.81 1.26
C ILE A 40 -1.93 1.48 0.36
N VAL A 41 -3.13 1.85 0.77
CA VAL A 41 -4.36 1.49 0.07
C VAL A 41 -5.26 2.71 -0.12
N PRO A 42 -6.03 2.77 -1.22
CA PRO A 42 -7.08 3.79 -1.33
C PRO A 42 -8.24 3.42 -0.42
N LYS A 43 -8.93 4.43 0.13
CA LYS A 43 -10.13 4.20 0.95
C LYS A 43 -11.30 3.75 0.08
N LYS A 44 -11.34 4.18 -1.19
CA LYS A 44 -12.28 3.67 -2.16
C LYS A 44 -11.87 2.23 -2.52
N HIS A 45 -12.85 1.34 -2.60
CA HIS A 45 -12.56 -0.04 -3.03
C HIS A 45 -12.30 -0.04 -4.53
N ILE A 46 -11.04 -0.23 -4.91
CA ILE A 46 -10.58 -0.41 -6.29
C ILE A 46 -9.89 -1.76 -6.30
N GLU A 47 -10.26 -2.65 -7.22
CA GLU A 47 -9.76 -4.02 -7.16
C GLU A 47 -8.26 -4.12 -7.38
N ASN A 48 -7.75 -3.44 -8.42
CA ASN A 48 -6.33 -3.47 -8.79
C ASN A 48 -6.05 -2.36 -9.80
N ILE A 49 -4.82 -2.33 -10.34
CA ILE A 49 -4.41 -1.31 -11.31
C ILE A 49 -5.30 -1.32 -12.55
N GLU A 50 -5.67 -2.49 -13.04
CA GLU A 50 -6.50 -2.60 -14.25
C GLU A 50 -7.91 -2.03 -14.07
N ALA A 51 -8.39 -1.97 -12.83
CA ALA A 51 -9.71 -1.42 -12.52
C ALA A 51 -9.73 0.10 -12.37
N LEU A 52 -8.56 0.75 -12.44
CA LEU A 52 -8.48 2.22 -12.30
C LEU A 52 -9.16 2.91 -13.47
N LYS A 53 -9.83 4.03 -13.16
CA LYS A 53 -10.51 4.88 -14.12
C LYS A 53 -9.97 6.30 -14.02
N ASP A 54 -10.29 7.12 -15.03
CA ASP A 54 -9.82 8.51 -15.06
C ASP A 54 -10.23 9.31 -13.82
N ASP A 55 -11.42 9.06 -13.29
CA ASP A 55 -11.88 9.77 -12.09
C ASP A 55 -11.26 9.24 -10.81
N ASP A 56 -10.40 8.24 -10.88
CA ASP A 56 -9.63 7.75 -9.73
C ASP A 56 -8.27 8.44 -9.59
N ALA A 57 -7.94 9.40 -10.48
CA ALA A 57 -6.63 10.05 -10.49
C ALA A 57 -6.23 10.65 -9.14
N LYS A 58 -7.19 11.22 -8.42
CA LYS A 58 -6.90 11.82 -7.10
C LYS A 58 -6.45 10.77 -6.09
N TYR A 59 -7.04 9.58 -6.13
CA TYR A 59 -6.62 8.48 -5.26
C TYR A 59 -5.17 8.07 -5.54
N ILE A 60 -4.81 8.01 -6.82
CA ILE A 60 -3.43 7.64 -7.21
C ILE A 60 -2.43 8.69 -6.74
N SER A 61 -2.72 9.96 -6.96
CA SER A 61 -1.87 11.05 -6.49
C SER A 61 -1.68 10.97 -4.98
N GLU A 62 -2.77 10.74 -4.23
CA GLU A 62 -2.71 10.66 -2.78
C GLU A 62 -1.98 9.41 -2.29
N ILE A 63 -2.07 8.31 -3.02
CA ILE A 63 -1.30 7.10 -2.70
C ILE A 63 0.20 7.41 -2.73
N PHE A 64 0.68 8.09 -3.77
CA PHE A 64 2.10 8.41 -3.89
C PHE A 64 2.55 9.44 -2.86
N ASN A 65 1.69 10.40 -2.51
CA ASN A 65 1.97 11.31 -1.41
C ASN A 65 2.07 10.53 -0.09
N ALA A 66 1.18 9.59 0.14
CA ALA A 66 1.19 8.77 1.35
C ALA A 66 2.44 7.88 1.43
N ILE A 67 2.90 7.34 0.31
CA ILE A 67 4.15 6.57 0.28
C ILE A 67 5.30 7.40 0.85
N LYS A 68 5.41 8.66 0.45
CA LYS A 68 6.46 9.54 0.95
C LYS A 68 6.30 9.81 2.45
N GLU A 69 5.08 9.98 2.93
CA GLU A 69 4.82 10.22 4.34
C GLU A 69 5.14 8.98 5.18
N VAL A 70 4.75 7.80 4.71
CA VAL A 70 5.07 6.55 5.38
C VAL A 70 6.59 6.33 5.43
N ALA A 71 7.29 6.62 4.35
CA ALA A 71 8.75 6.51 4.31
C ALA A 71 9.40 7.40 5.37
N LYS A 72 8.88 8.60 5.58
CA LYS A 72 9.37 9.50 6.64
C LYS A 72 9.10 8.92 8.03
N ILE A 73 7.87 8.44 8.25
CA ILE A 73 7.48 7.86 9.54
C ILE A 73 8.38 6.67 9.87
N LYS A 74 8.69 5.85 8.88
CA LYS A 74 9.54 4.66 9.07
C LYS A 74 11.03 4.96 9.02
N GLY A 75 11.42 6.20 8.73
CA GLY A 75 12.83 6.61 8.72
C GLY A 75 13.62 6.06 7.54
N VAL A 76 12.98 5.79 6.41
CA VAL A 76 13.64 5.16 5.27
C VAL A 76 13.67 6.03 4.01
N SER A 77 13.28 7.32 4.14
CA SER A 77 13.25 8.23 2.99
C SER A 77 14.61 8.37 2.32
N GLU A 78 15.70 8.45 3.10
CA GLU A 78 17.04 8.67 2.55
C GLU A 78 17.70 7.37 2.11
N SER A 79 17.57 6.30 2.89
CA SER A 79 18.19 5.02 2.55
C SER A 79 17.52 4.34 1.36
N GLY A 80 16.24 4.60 1.17
CA GLY A 80 15.51 4.08 0.03
C GLY A 80 14.54 2.97 0.37
N TYR A 81 13.64 2.72 -0.56
CA TYR A 81 12.60 1.70 -0.38
C TYR A 81 12.14 1.22 -1.75
N ARG A 82 11.53 0.06 -1.78
CA ARG A 82 10.95 -0.50 -3.00
C ARG A 82 9.43 -0.45 -2.90
N ILE A 83 8.79 -0.05 -3.99
CA ILE A 83 7.33 -0.04 -4.09
C ILE A 83 6.91 -1.12 -5.07
N ILE A 84 5.95 -1.95 -4.66
CA ILE A 84 5.43 -3.03 -5.48
C ILE A 84 3.89 -2.99 -5.40
N SER A 85 3.23 -3.13 -6.55
CA SER A 85 1.80 -3.41 -6.59
C SER A 85 1.58 -4.59 -7.52
N ASN A 86 0.92 -5.63 -7.01
CA ASN A 86 0.63 -6.83 -7.77
C ASN A 86 -0.78 -6.73 -8.35
N CYS A 87 -0.90 -6.93 -9.65
CA CYS A 87 -2.19 -6.87 -10.33
C CYS A 87 -2.48 -8.20 -10.99
N GLY A 88 -3.49 -8.89 -10.47
CA GLY A 88 -3.97 -10.12 -11.06
C GLY A 88 -3.24 -11.37 -10.60
N LYS A 89 -3.73 -12.49 -11.12
CA LYS A 89 -3.33 -13.84 -10.69
C LYS A 89 -1.84 -14.12 -10.89
N ASP A 90 -1.32 -13.81 -12.08
CA ASP A 90 0.07 -14.14 -12.39
C ASP A 90 1.07 -13.33 -11.57
N ALA A 91 0.65 -12.18 -11.05
CA ALA A 91 1.48 -11.37 -10.17
C ALA A 91 1.32 -11.75 -8.69
N GLY A 92 0.41 -12.69 -8.38
CA GLY A 92 0.22 -13.15 -7.02
C GLY A 92 -0.66 -12.25 -6.17
N GLN A 93 -1.58 -11.53 -6.80
CA GLN A 93 -2.52 -10.69 -6.04
C GLN A 93 -3.50 -11.59 -5.28
N THR A 94 -3.47 -11.53 -3.95
CA THR A 94 -4.33 -12.36 -3.11
C THR A 94 -5.48 -11.59 -2.47
N VAL A 95 -5.32 -10.28 -2.25
CA VAL A 95 -6.39 -9.43 -1.72
C VAL A 95 -6.87 -8.53 -2.85
N MET A 96 -8.17 -8.59 -3.17
CA MET A 96 -8.75 -7.87 -4.30
C MET A 96 -9.16 -6.46 -3.91
N HIS A 97 -8.17 -5.71 -3.42
CA HIS A 97 -8.25 -4.30 -3.12
C HIS A 97 -6.86 -3.74 -3.43
N LEU A 98 -6.79 -2.74 -4.30
CA LEU A 98 -5.53 -2.15 -4.74
C LEU A 98 -4.66 -1.80 -3.54
N HIS A 99 -3.41 -2.25 -3.56
CA HIS A 99 -2.47 -1.91 -2.50
C HIS A 99 -1.06 -1.86 -3.04
N PHE A 100 -0.25 -1.04 -2.39
CA PHE A 100 1.15 -0.86 -2.73
C PHE A 100 1.97 -1.28 -1.52
N HIS A 101 2.92 -2.18 -1.73
CA HIS A 101 3.86 -2.59 -0.70
C HIS A 101 5.01 -1.60 -0.67
N LEU A 102 5.40 -1.15 0.52
CA LEU A 102 6.63 -0.41 0.74
C LEU A 102 7.57 -1.32 1.52
N LEU A 103 8.67 -1.70 0.90
CA LEU A 103 9.66 -2.62 1.47
C LEU A 103 10.97 -1.89 1.69
N ALA A 104 11.50 -1.96 2.89
CA ALA A 104 12.70 -1.21 3.25
C ALA A 104 13.37 -1.77 4.50
N GLY A 105 14.41 -1.09 4.96
CA GLY A 105 15.12 -1.46 6.19
C GLY A 105 16.26 -2.42 5.96
N LYS A 106 16.50 -2.79 4.70
CA LYS A 106 17.64 -3.60 4.27
C LYS A 106 17.90 -3.34 2.80
N GLU A 107 19.05 -3.74 2.30
CA GLU A 107 19.32 -3.70 0.87
C GLU A 107 18.50 -4.80 0.18
N VAL A 108 17.62 -4.38 -0.75
CA VAL A 108 16.82 -5.33 -1.52
C VAL A 108 17.49 -5.69 -2.86
N GLY A 109 18.55 -4.94 -3.23
CA GLY A 109 19.35 -5.22 -4.41
C GLY A 109 18.74 -4.71 -5.70
N GLU A 110 19.44 -4.95 -6.80
CA GLU A 110 19.01 -4.50 -8.13
C GLU A 110 17.99 -5.45 -8.77
N ARG A 111 18.01 -6.71 -8.37
CA ARG A 111 17.14 -7.72 -8.98
C ARG A 111 15.69 -7.42 -8.66
N ILE A 112 14.83 -7.55 -9.66
CA ILE A 112 13.42 -7.30 -9.52
C ILE A 112 12.69 -8.53 -8.98
N LEU A 113 13.14 -9.69 -9.41
CA LEU A 113 12.62 -10.98 -8.94
C LEU A 113 13.74 -11.82 -8.29
#